data_a958372f9f2fbca3d12e38d259ae1e3f
#
_entry.id   a958372f9f2fbca3d12e38d259ae1e3f
#
_cell.length_a   1.000
_cell.length_b   1.000
_cell.length_c   1.000
_cell.angle_alpha   90.00
_cell.angle_beta   90.00
_cell.angle_gamma   90.00
#
_symmetry.space_group_name_H-M   'P 1'
#
loop_
_entity.id
_entity.type
_entity.pdbx_description
1 polymer ?
#
loop_
_entity_poly.entity_id
_entity_poly.type
_entity_poly.pdbx_seq_one_letter_code
_entity_poly.pdbx_strand_id
1 'polypeptide(L)'
;MALFSFGSPAQRFAKKFNPLRDTVYDAGGMFSGSRMSADLAALQPLAEAVGAYSAELADLLWLQFVVYRKRQLHTEGLPLGQRALLMREAKGGLTPTERYEQHYALGESALEAEDYDTAVEHLQQSAHWAEQEGATLSLDQKLGIREEIGYALHEAGRFAEALVHNQQLLADARAAFGSDTDVRLSGLINNLAQNAYELDDTAQAQHYLQQRLALGQALKDDAIVLDTLFQQGVLAHEGGDSALARSLFEQRVAIARAGGDEDLIEEAQATLDELAEREQQNS
;
A
#
# COMPACT_ATOMS: atom_id res chain seq x y z
N MET A 1 -58.38 -18.60 11.96
CA MET A 1 -56.98 -18.56 12.43
C MET A 1 -56.15 -17.91 11.33
N ALA A 2 -55.77 -16.66 11.47
CA ALA A 2 -54.85 -16.02 10.52
C ALA A 2 -53.47 -16.55 10.82
N LEU A 3 -52.97 -17.40 9.94
CA LEU A 3 -51.55 -17.76 9.88
C LEU A 3 -50.74 -16.49 9.59
N PHE A 4 -50.15 -15.90 10.63
CA PHE A 4 -49.13 -14.89 10.43
C PHE A 4 -47.98 -15.55 9.67
N SER A 5 -47.94 -15.33 8.37
CA SER A 5 -46.82 -15.69 7.54
C SER A 5 -45.65 -14.77 7.94
N PHE A 6 -44.90 -15.18 8.95
CA PHE A 6 -43.56 -14.60 9.15
C PHE A 6 -42.76 -14.91 7.89
N GLY A 7 -42.31 -13.89 7.18
CA GLY A 7 -41.55 -14.06 5.94
C GLY A 7 -40.37 -15.04 6.12
N SER A 8 -39.84 -15.57 5.02
CA SER A 8 -38.66 -16.47 5.05
C SER A 8 -37.51 -15.89 5.85
N PRO A 9 -36.57 -16.69 6.36
CA PRO A 9 -35.36 -16.16 7.01
C PRO A 9 -34.65 -15.07 6.15
N ALA A 10 -34.53 -15.29 4.83
CA ALA A 10 -33.96 -14.32 3.91
C ALA A 10 -34.75 -13.00 3.87
N GLN A 11 -36.08 -13.04 3.82
CA GLN A 11 -36.92 -11.82 3.85
C GLN A 11 -36.76 -11.04 5.16
N ARG A 12 -36.70 -11.76 6.28
CA ARG A 12 -36.50 -11.14 7.62
C ARG A 12 -35.08 -10.52 7.73
N PHE A 13 -34.09 -11.19 7.19
CA PHE A 13 -32.72 -10.66 7.10
C PHE A 13 -32.70 -9.38 6.26
N ALA A 14 -33.15 -9.43 5.01
CA ALA A 14 -33.12 -8.31 4.09
C ALA A 14 -33.82 -7.06 4.66
N LYS A 15 -34.97 -7.24 5.33
CA LYS A 15 -35.70 -6.13 5.96
C LYS A 15 -34.88 -5.35 6.99
N LYS A 16 -33.97 -6.04 7.71
CA LYS A 16 -33.12 -5.42 8.74
C LYS A 16 -31.76 -4.99 8.19
N PHE A 17 -31.22 -5.76 7.26
CA PHE A 17 -29.88 -5.55 6.70
C PHE A 17 -29.83 -4.37 5.72
N ASN A 18 -30.78 -4.27 4.80
CA ASN A 18 -30.74 -3.24 3.75
C ASN A 18 -30.62 -1.81 4.29
N PRO A 19 -31.38 -1.37 5.31
CA PRO A 19 -31.21 -0.03 5.87
C PRO A 19 -29.82 0.22 6.48
N LEU A 20 -29.20 -0.79 7.08
CA LEU A 20 -27.84 -0.66 7.63
C LEU A 20 -26.82 -0.57 6.51
N ARG A 21 -26.95 -1.44 5.48
CA ARG A 21 -26.10 -1.39 4.28
C ARG A 21 -26.16 -0.02 3.62
N ASP A 22 -27.35 0.48 3.36
CA ASP A 22 -27.57 1.76 2.70
C ASP A 22 -26.94 2.89 3.54
N THR A 23 -27.06 2.86 4.87
CA THR A 23 -26.39 3.82 5.77
C THR A 23 -24.85 3.77 5.66
N VAL A 24 -24.26 2.58 5.51
CA VAL A 24 -22.78 2.43 5.41
C VAL A 24 -22.24 2.95 4.09
N TYR A 25 -22.98 2.76 3.00
CA TYR A 25 -22.57 3.14 1.65
C TYR A 25 -23.01 4.55 1.23
N ASP A 26 -23.98 5.17 1.92
CA ASP A 26 -24.38 6.53 1.60
C ASP A 26 -23.22 7.52 1.81
N ALA A 27 -22.91 8.30 0.80
CA ALA A 27 -21.73 9.17 0.71
C ALA A 27 -21.68 10.32 1.76
N GLY A 28 -22.69 10.49 2.57
CA GLY A 28 -22.76 11.47 3.64
C GLY A 28 -23.11 10.89 5.00
N GLY A 29 -23.28 9.56 5.08
CA GLY A 29 -23.73 8.89 6.30
C GLY A 29 -22.69 8.91 7.40
N MET A 30 -22.79 9.86 8.32
CA MET A 30 -22.12 9.76 9.62
C MET A 30 -22.87 8.73 10.44
N PHE A 31 -22.24 7.58 10.70
CA PHE A 31 -22.79 6.58 11.61
C PHE A 31 -21.83 6.31 12.78
N SER A 32 -22.39 5.97 13.94
CA SER A 32 -21.55 5.46 15.04
C SER A 32 -21.02 4.09 14.67
N GLY A 33 -19.73 3.99 14.39
CA GLY A 33 -19.09 2.74 13.96
C GLY A 33 -19.26 1.60 14.97
N SER A 34 -19.20 1.88 16.29
CA SER A 34 -19.41 0.87 17.34
C SER A 34 -20.87 0.36 17.39
N ARG A 35 -21.84 1.27 17.25
CA ARG A 35 -23.25 0.90 17.18
C ARG A 35 -23.55 0.09 15.92
N MET A 36 -23.03 0.54 14.76
CA MET A 36 -23.20 -0.18 13.49
C MET A 36 -22.63 -1.60 13.58
N SER A 37 -21.43 -1.77 14.15
CA SER A 37 -20.85 -3.10 14.37
C SER A 37 -21.75 -3.98 15.24
N ALA A 38 -22.35 -3.46 16.30
CA ALA A 38 -23.25 -4.20 17.17
C ALA A 38 -24.55 -4.57 16.45
N ASP A 39 -25.14 -3.62 15.70
CA ASP A 39 -26.36 -3.83 14.94
C ASP A 39 -26.18 -4.91 13.85
N LEU A 40 -25.02 -4.91 13.16
CA LEU A 40 -24.66 -5.94 12.17
C LEU A 40 -24.41 -7.31 12.85
N ALA A 41 -23.70 -7.34 13.97
CA ALA A 41 -23.45 -8.58 14.71
C ALA A 41 -24.77 -9.24 15.15
N ALA A 42 -25.77 -8.45 15.55
CA ALA A 42 -27.10 -8.95 15.92
C ALA A 42 -27.86 -9.60 14.75
N LEU A 43 -27.43 -9.41 13.50
CA LEU A 43 -28.03 -10.07 12.32
C LEU A 43 -27.43 -11.43 12.02
N GLN A 44 -26.30 -11.79 12.62
CA GLN A 44 -25.59 -13.05 12.36
C GLN A 44 -26.51 -14.29 12.45
N PRO A 45 -27.32 -14.48 13.51
CA PRO A 45 -28.19 -15.64 13.60
C PRO A 45 -29.26 -15.69 12.50
N LEU A 46 -29.69 -14.54 12.00
CA LEU A 46 -30.67 -14.49 10.89
C LEU A 46 -29.99 -14.85 9.54
N ALA A 47 -28.78 -14.40 9.29
CA ALA A 47 -28.04 -14.76 8.11
C ALA A 47 -27.69 -16.26 8.10
N GLU A 48 -27.24 -16.80 9.23
CA GLU A 48 -26.91 -18.22 9.39
C GLU A 48 -28.16 -19.12 9.24
N ALA A 49 -29.32 -18.64 9.66
CA ALA A 49 -30.60 -19.36 9.46
C ALA A 49 -31.03 -19.44 7.98
N VAL A 50 -30.50 -18.63 7.10
CA VAL A 50 -30.67 -18.76 5.64
C VAL A 50 -29.76 -19.87 5.10
N GLY A 51 -28.53 -19.99 5.61
CA GLY A 51 -27.59 -21.05 5.28
C GLY A 51 -26.15 -20.65 5.58
N ALA A 52 -25.36 -21.61 5.99
CA ALA A 52 -23.95 -21.41 6.37
C ALA A 52 -23.06 -20.82 5.24
N TYR A 53 -23.48 -20.96 3.98
CA TYR A 53 -22.83 -20.42 2.80
C TYR A 53 -23.81 -19.58 1.97
N SER A 54 -24.76 -18.91 2.61
CA SER A 54 -25.75 -18.06 1.93
C SER A 54 -25.11 -16.75 1.41
N ALA A 55 -25.75 -16.12 0.42
CA ALA A 55 -25.36 -14.79 -0.04
C ALA A 55 -25.55 -13.76 1.08
N GLU A 56 -26.61 -13.93 1.85
CA GLU A 56 -26.95 -13.06 2.98
C GLU A 56 -25.86 -13.06 4.05
N LEU A 57 -25.27 -14.23 4.34
CA LEU A 57 -24.15 -14.31 5.29
C LEU A 57 -22.88 -13.68 4.69
N ALA A 58 -22.58 -13.93 3.40
CA ALA A 58 -21.45 -13.32 2.75
C ALA A 58 -21.57 -11.78 2.71
N ASP A 59 -22.77 -11.27 2.42
CA ASP A 59 -23.03 -9.81 2.38
C ASP A 59 -22.93 -9.18 3.78
N LEU A 60 -23.40 -9.87 4.81
CA LEU A 60 -23.26 -9.43 6.19
C LEU A 60 -21.79 -9.33 6.61
N LEU A 61 -21.02 -10.39 6.36
CA LEU A 61 -19.58 -10.43 6.70
C LEU A 61 -18.80 -9.35 5.96
N TRP A 62 -19.12 -9.15 4.68
CA TRP A 62 -18.47 -8.09 3.90
C TRP A 62 -18.81 -6.70 4.44
N LEU A 63 -20.06 -6.43 4.79
CA LEU A 63 -20.45 -5.15 5.36
C LEU A 63 -19.81 -4.92 6.75
N GLN A 64 -19.71 -5.98 7.57
CA GLN A 64 -18.95 -5.90 8.82
C GLN A 64 -17.50 -5.53 8.57
N PHE A 65 -16.82 -6.17 7.62
CA PHE A 65 -15.45 -5.82 7.21
C PHE A 65 -15.34 -4.36 6.81
N VAL A 66 -16.24 -3.84 5.95
CA VAL A 66 -16.24 -2.42 5.54
C VAL A 66 -16.39 -1.47 6.76
N VAL A 67 -17.24 -1.83 7.72
CA VAL A 67 -17.42 -1.04 8.95
C VAL A 67 -16.15 -1.08 9.81
N TYR A 68 -15.49 -2.23 9.94
CA TYR A 68 -14.23 -2.35 10.68
C TYR A 68 -13.12 -1.53 10.02
N ARG A 69 -12.97 -1.56 8.67
CA ARG A 69 -12.05 -0.69 7.94
C ARG A 69 -12.27 0.79 8.23
N LYS A 70 -13.52 1.27 8.15
CA LYS A 70 -13.88 2.66 8.46
C LYS A 70 -13.57 3.06 9.91
N ARG A 71 -13.43 2.09 10.81
CA ARG A 71 -13.03 2.27 12.21
C ARG A 71 -11.53 2.10 12.46
N GLN A 72 -10.74 1.87 11.44
CA GLN A 72 -9.30 1.53 11.53
C GLN A 72 -9.03 0.25 12.37
N LEU A 73 -9.97 -0.69 12.36
CA LEU A 73 -9.87 -1.97 13.06
C LEU A 73 -9.60 -3.09 12.04
N HIS A 74 -8.46 -2.98 11.37
CA HIS A 74 -8.12 -3.80 10.20
C HIS A 74 -7.89 -5.26 10.58
N THR A 75 -7.17 -5.52 11.67
CA THR A 75 -6.90 -6.87 12.17
C THR A 75 -8.17 -7.65 12.49
N GLU A 76 -9.17 -6.99 13.09
CA GLU A 76 -10.45 -7.65 13.43
C GLU A 76 -11.36 -7.80 12.22
N GLY A 77 -11.27 -6.88 11.26
CA GLY A 77 -12.10 -6.88 10.05
C GLY A 77 -11.65 -7.88 9.00
N LEU A 78 -10.34 -8.06 8.84
CA LEU A 78 -9.73 -8.84 7.75
C LEU A 78 -10.27 -10.27 7.63
N PRO A 79 -10.38 -11.07 8.70
CA PRO A 79 -10.94 -12.44 8.62
C PRO A 79 -12.40 -12.47 8.15
N LEU A 80 -13.19 -11.44 8.44
CA LEU A 80 -14.58 -11.34 7.99
C LEU A 80 -14.65 -11.10 6.49
N GLY A 81 -13.81 -10.18 5.99
CA GLY A 81 -13.72 -9.88 4.57
C GLY A 81 -13.22 -11.07 3.75
N GLN A 82 -12.16 -11.74 4.20
CA GLN A 82 -11.63 -12.96 3.57
C GLN A 82 -12.68 -14.06 3.48
N ARG A 83 -13.40 -14.33 4.58
CA ARG A 83 -14.49 -15.31 4.60
C ARG A 83 -15.62 -14.93 3.65
N ALA A 84 -16.00 -13.67 3.60
CA ALA A 84 -17.02 -13.18 2.68
C ALA A 84 -16.62 -13.38 1.22
N LEU A 85 -15.38 -13.01 0.86
CA LEU A 85 -14.85 -13.19 -0.49
C LEU A 85 -14.84 -14.66 -0.90
N LEU A 86 -14.30 -15.53 -0.05
CA LEU A 86 -14.26 -16.98 -0.30
C LEU A 86 -15.67 -17.56 -0.57
N MET A 87 -16.68 -17.12 0.20
CA MET A 87 -18.07 -17.56 0.01
C MET A 87 -18.65 -17.04 -1.32
N ARG A 88 -18.33 -15.81 -1.71
CA ARG A 88 -18.78 -15.21 -2.98
C ARG A 88 -18.13 -15.89 -4.19
N GLU A 89 -16.83 -16.15 -4.11
CA GLU A 89 -16.10 -16.85 -5.18
C GLU A 89 -16.59 -18.30 -5.37
N ALA A 90 -16.84 -19.02 -4.29
CA ALA A 90 -17.36 -20.38 -4.34
C ALA A 90 -18.76 -20.47 -5.01
N LYS A 91 -19.54 -19.39 -4.96
CA LYS A 91 -20.84 -19.30 -5.66
C LYS A 91 -20.69 -18.96 -7.13
N GLY A 92 -19.60 -18.34 -7.51
CA GLY A 92 -19.43 -17.75 -8.84
C GLY A 92 -20.25 -16.46 -9.01
N GLY A 93 -20.08 -15.83 -10.16
CA GLY A 93 -20.85 -14.63 -10.54
C GLY A 93 -20.19 -13.29 -10.23
N LEU A 94 -19.05 -13.26 -9.54
CA LEU A 94 -18.27 -12.04 -9.42
C LEU A 94 -17.64 -11.68 -10.77
N THR A 95 -17.84 -10.43 -11.17
CA THR A 95 -17.16 -9.85 -12.33
C THR A 95 -15.66 -9.64 -12.05
N PRO A 96 -14.81 -9.49 -13.09
CA PRO A 96 -13.40 -9.13 -12.89
C PRO A 96 -13.23 -7.86 -12.04
N THR A 97 -14.06 -6.84 -12.26
CA THR A 97 -14.05 -5.59 -11.49
C THR A 97 -14.38 -5.83 -10.01
N GLU A 98 -15.42 -6.60 -9.71
CA GLU A 98 -15.77 -6.90 -8.31
C GLU A 98 -14.70 -7.73 -7.60
N ARG A 99 -14.05 -8.67 -8.31
CA ARG A 99 -12.92 -9.42 -7.76
C ARG A 99 -11.74 -8.52 -7.47
N TYR A 100 -11.36 -7.68 -8.43
CA TYR A 100 -10.32 -6.67 -8.25
C TYR A 100 -10.58 -5.83 -7.01
N GLU A 101 -11.77 -5.21 -6.90
CA GLU A 101 -12.12 -4.31 -5.80
C GLU A 101 -12.10 -5.03 -4.44
N GLN A 102 -12.58 -6.27 -4.37
CA GLN A 102 -12.62 -7.00 -3.12
C GLN A 102 -11.24 -7.46 -2.68
N HIS A 103 -10.42 -7.96 -3.59
CA HIS A 103 -9.03 -8.30 -3.29
C HIS A 103 -8.21 -7.06 -2.93
N TYR A 104 -8.38 -5.96 -3.65
CA TYR A 104 -7.72 -4.69 -3.33
C TYR A 104 -8.06 -4.21 -1.91
N ALA A 105 -9.35 -4.21 -1.57
CA ALA A 105 -9.80 -3.81 -0.24
C ALA A 105 -9.24 -4.69 0.90
N LEU A 106 -9.05 -5.98 0.65
CA LEU A 106 -8.43 -6.89 1.60
C LEU A 106 -6.93 -6.67 1.68
N GLY A 107 -6.25 -6.45 0.56
CA GLY A 107 -4.84 -6.13 0.49
C GLY A 107 -4.48 -4.86 1.26
N GLU A 108 -5.21 -3.75 1.01
CA GLU A 108 -5.05 -2.51 1.78
C GLU A 108 -5.29 -2.74 3.29
N SER A 109 -6.32 -3.51 3.65
CA SER A 109 -6.58 -3.79 5.07
C SER A 109 -5.50 -4.66 5.71
N ALA A 110 -4.88 -5.53 4.95
CA ALA A 110 -3.77 -6.35 5.42
C ALA A 110 -2.49 -5.50 5.60
N LEU A 111 -2.22 -4.54 4.70
CA LEU A 111 -1.13 -3.56 4.88
C LEU A 111 -1.30 -2.77 6.17
N GLU A 112 -2.49 -2.21 6.41
CA GLU A 112 -2.79 -1.45 7.62
C GLU A 112 -2.79 -2.31 8.91
N ALA A 113 -2.96 -3.63 8.77
CA ALA A 113 -2.83 -4.60 9.86
C ALA A 113 -1.40 -5.13 10.04
N GLU A 114 -0.46 -4.68 9.22
CA GLU A 114 0.93 -5.17 9.16
C GLU A 114 1.02 -6.69 8.85
N ASP A 115 -0.03 -7.26 8.22
CA ASP A 115 -0.05 -8.63 7.73
C ASP A 115 0.39 -8.65 6.26
N TYR A 116 1.68 -8.42 6.05
CA TYR A 116 2.25 -8.18 4.73
C TYR A 116 2.18 -9.38 3.80
N ASP A 117 2.26 -10.60 4.29
CA ASP A 117 2.10 -11.80 3.46
C ASP A 117 0.68 -11.91 2.91
N THR A 118 -0.34 -11.66 3.76
CA THR A 118 -1.75 -11.57 3.32
C THR A 118 -1.96 -10.40 2.35
N ALA A 119 -1.29 -9.26 2.58
CA ALA A 119 -1.34 -8.12 1.68
C ALA A 119 -0.81 -8.47 0.30
N VAL A 120 0.38 -9.10 0.22
CA VAL A 120 0.97 -9.56 -1.04
C VAL A 120 0.01 -10.49 -1.79
N GLU A 121 -0.56 -11.50 -1.10
CA GLU A 121 -1.50 -12.45 -1.73
C GLU A 121 -2.69 -11.73 -2.36
N HIS A 122 -3.36 -10.88 -1.59
CA HIS A 122 -4.56 -10.19 -2.07
C HIS A 122 -4.25 -9.12 -3.13
N LEU A 123 -3.18 -8.35 -2.99
CA LEU A 123 -2.78 -7.35 -3.99
C LEU A 123 -2.38 -8.01 -5.32
N GLN A 124 -1.69 -9.15 -5.30
CA GLN A 124 -1.38 -9.91 -6.50
C GLN A 124 -2.66 -10.43 -7.21
N GLN A 125 -3.63 -10.92 -6.45
CA GLN A 125 -4.94 -11.29 -7.01
C GLN A 125 -5.67 -10.06 -7.57
N SER A 126 -5.63 -8.94 -6.87
CA SER A 126 -6.18 -7.67 -7.36
C SER A 126 -5.56 -7.26 -8.69
N ALA A 127 -4.22 -7.25 -8.79
CA ALA A 127 -3.51 -6.94 -10.02
C ALA A 127 -3.87 -7.90 -11.17
N HIS A 128 -3.98 -9.20 -10.87
CA HIS A 128 -4.42 -10.20 -11.85
C HIS A 128 -5.80 -9.88 -12.42
N TRP A 129 -6.79 -9.59 -11.57
CA TRP A 129 -8.15 -9.27 -12.01
C TRP A 129 -8.25 -7.90 -12.69
N ALA A 130 -7.37 -6.96 -12.32
CA ALA A 130 -7.26 -5.65 -12.97
C ALA A 130 -6.88 -5.73 -14.46
N GLU A 131 -6.20 -6.79 -14.89
CA GLU A 131 -5.82 -7.04 -16.28
C GLU A 131 -6.87 -7.83 -17.08
N GLN A 132 -7.92 -8.34 -16.43
CA GLN A 132 -8.95 -9.13 -17.12
C GLN A 132 -9.89 -8.24 -17.94
N GLU A 133 -10.45 -8.82 -19.01
CA GLU A 133 -11.46 -8.16 -19.83
C GLU A 133 -12.66 -7.73 -18.96
N GLY A 134 -13.03 -6.46 -19.09
CA GLY A 134 -14.12 -5.86 -18.31
C GLY A 134 -13.68 -5.08 -17.05
N ALA A 135 -12.42 -5.13 -16.66
CA ALA A 135 -11.89 -4.23 -15.64
C ALA A 135 -11.53 -2.87 -16.25
N THR A 136 -12.22 -1.80 -15.82
CA THR A 136 -12.06 -0.44 -16.37
C THR A 136 -11.14 0.41 -15.49
N LEU A 137 -9.89 0.00 -15.35
CA LEU A 137 -8.91 0.73 -14.55
C LEU A 137 -8.01 1.62 -15.40
N SER A 138 -7.70 2.80 -14.88
CA SER A 138 -6.67 3.65 -15.46
C SER A 138 -5.28 3.02 -15.32
N LEU A 139 -4.35 3.48 -16.14
CA LEU A 139 -2.96 3.09 -16.03
C LEU A 139 -2.40 3.37 -14.62
N ASP A 140 -2.66 4.55 -14.08
CA ASP A 140 -2.18 4.95 -12.75
C ASP A 140 -2.72 4.02 -11.63
N GLN A 141 -3.98 3.58 -11.73
CA GLN A 141 -4.53 2.60 -10.79
C GLN A 141 -3.81 1.24 -10.87
N LYS A 142 -3.54 0.76 -12.09
CA LYS A 142 -2.82 -0.51 -12.29
C LYS A 142 -1.38 -0.45 -11.79
N LEU A 143 -0.69 0.66 -12.02
CA LEU A 143 0.66 0.87 -11.50
C LEU A 143 0.65 0.98 -9.98
N GLY A 144 -0.30 1.73 -9.40
CA GLY A 144 -0.44 1.90 -7.94
C GLY A 144 -0.60 0.57 -7.20
N ILE A 145 -1.44 -0.35 -7.71
CA ILE A 145 -1.58 -1.70 -7.11
C ILE A 145 -0.22 -2.43 -7.09
N ARG A 146 0.54 -2.31 -8.18
CA ARG A 146 1.86 -2.96 -8.28
C ARG A 146 2.91 -2.30 -7.39
N GLU A 147 2.81 -0.99 -7.16
CA GLU A 147 3.65 -0.29 -6.17
C GLU A 147 3.36 -0.80 -4.75
N GLU A 148 2.09 -0.99 -4.41
CA GLU A 148 1.69 -1.57 -3.11
C GLU A 148 2.18 -3.01 -2.94
N ILE A 149 2.19 -3.83 -4.00
CA ILE A 149 2.80 -5.18 -3.96
C ILE A 149 4.29 -5.08 -3.65
N GLY A 150 5.00 -4.17 -4.32
CA GLY A 150 6.43 -3.94 -4.09
C GLY A 150 6.73 -3.51 -2.65
N TYR A 151 5.90 -2.63 -2.09
CA TYR A 151 5.95 -2.19 -0.71
C TYR A 151 5.68 -3.37 0.26
N ALA A 152 4.59 -4.11 0.06
CA ALA A 152 4.24 -5.25 0.90
C ALA A 152 5.33 -6.33 0.91
N LEU A 153 5.95 -6.60 -0.24
CA LEU A 153 7.08 -7.54 -0.34
C LEU A 153 8.30 -7.05 0.45
N HIS A 154 8.59 -5.74 0.40
CA HIS A 154 9.67 -5.13 1.18
C HIS A 154 9.42 -5.28 2.68
N GLU A 155 8.26 -4.87 3.16
CA GLU A 155 7.88 -4.94 4.57
C GLU A 155 7.79 -6.38 5.10
N ALA A 156 7.45 -7.34 4.23
CA ALA A 156 7.51 -8.77 4.54
C ALA A 156 8.95 -9.33 4.63
N GLY A 157 9.97 -8.51 4.39
CA GLY A 157 11.38 -8.96 4.32
C GLY A 157 11.71 -9.79 3.08
N ARG A 158 10.84 -9.80 2.07
CA ARG A 158 11.01 -10.56 0.81
C ARG A 158 11.73 -9.72 -0.24
N PHE A 159 12.88 -9.14 0.16
CA PHE A 159 13.60 -8.12 -0.61
C PHE A 159 13.99 -8.55 -2.02
N ALA A 160 14.39 -9.81 -2.20
CA ALA A 160 14.74 -10.34 -3.53
C ALA A 160 13.52 -10.36 -4.47
N GLU A 161 12.35 -10.72 -3.96
CA GLU A 161 11.11 -10.71 -4.73
C GLU A 161 10.65 -9.27 -5.00
N ALA A 162 10.75 -8.39 -4.00
CA ALA A 162 10.47 -6.97 -4.15
C ALA A 162 11.35 -6.32 -5.22
N LEU A 163 12.66 -6.65 -5.23
CA LEU A 163 13.61 -6.14 -6.22
C LEU A 163 13.20 -6.54 -7.65
N VAL A 164 12.92 -7.81 -7.88
CA VAL A 164 12.50 -8.32 -9.20
C VAL A 164 11.18 -7.69 -9.64
N HIS A 165 10.20 -7.61 -8.72
CA HIS A 165 8.89 -7.01 -8.99
C HIS A 165 9.03 -5.53 -9.36
N ASN A 166 9.79 -4.76 -8.59
CA ASN A 166 9.99 -3.32 -8.82
C ASN A 166 10.82 -3.03 -10.07
N GLN A 167 11.76 -3.91 -10.46
CA GLN A 167 12.48 -3.80 -11.75
C GLN A 167 11.51 -3.91 -12.93
N GLN A 168 10.62 -4.90 -12.90
CA GLN A 168 9.62 -5.05 -13.94
C GLN A 168 8.64 -3.86 -13.95
N LEU A 169 8.21 -3.42 -12.78
CA LEU A 169 7.32 -2.27 -12.65
C LEU A 169 7.95 -0.99 -13.20
N LEU A 170 9.23 -0.74 -12.91
CA LEU A 170 9.96 0.41 -13.43
C LEU A 170 10.06 0.38 -14.96
N ALA A 171 10.33 -0.79 -15.54
CA ALA A 171 10.38 -0.96 -16.99
C ALA A 171 9.03 -0.66 -17.65
N ASP A 172 7.94 -1.19 -17.09
CA ASP A 172 6.58 -0.99 -17.57
C ASP A 172 6.13 0.48 -17.43
N ALA A 173 6.46 1.12 -16.30
CA ALA A 173 6.16 2.53 -16.05
C ALA A 173 6.89 3.46 -17.03
N ARG A 174 8.17 3.21 -17.32
CA ARG A 174 8.93 3.96 -18.34
C ARG A 174 8.30 3.82 -19.73
N ALA A 175 7.94 2.60 -20.10
CA ALA A 175 7.26 2.34 -21.38
C ALA A 175 5.91 3.06 -21.46
N ALA A 176 5.15 3.04 -20.39
CA ALA A 176 3.82 3.64 -20.32
C ALA A 176 3.86 5.17 -20.31
N PHE A 177 4.82 5.78 -19.62
CA PHE A 177 4.98 7.23 -19.59
C PHE A 177 5.70 7.78 -20.83
N GLY A 178 6.39 6.92 -21.57
CA GLY A 178 7.17 7.32 -22.75
C GLY A 178 8.34 8.26 -22.41
N SER A 179 8.80 8.26 -21.16
CA SER A 179 9.84 9.16 -20.64
C SER A 179 10.61 8.51 -19.50
N ASP A 180 11.92 8.71 -19.50
CA ASP A 180 12.80 8.37 -18.38
C ASP A 180 12.91 9.48 -17.33
N THR A 181 12.25 10.62 -17.56
CA THR A 181 12.28 11.81 -16.70
C THR A 181 10.90 12.17 -16.16
N ASP A 182 10.08 11.17 -15.87
CA ASP A 182 8.81 11.38 -15.18
C ASP A 182 9.02 11.31 -13.66
N VAL A 183 8.50 12.27 -12.91
CA VAL A 183 8.68 12.37 -11.45
C VAL A 183 8.16 11.12 -10.72
N ARG A 184 7.13 10.46 -11.25
CA ARG A 184 6.54 9.23 -10.71
C ARG A 184 7.53 8.06 -10.63
N LEU A 185 8.60 8.08 -11.45
CA LEU A 185 9.65 7.07 -11.41
C LEU A 185 10.56 7.18 -10.17
N SER A 186 10.58 8.34 -9.50
CA SER A 186 11.49 8.58 -8.37
C SER A 186 11.26 7.63 -7.20
N GLY A 187 10.00 7.39 -6.84
CA GLY A 187 9.62 6.44 -5.78
C GLY A 187 10.03 5.02 -6.11
N LEU A 188 9.74 4.56 -7.35
CA LEU A 188 10.10 3.22 -7.80
C LEU A 188 11.62 2.98 -7.79
N ILE A 189 12.40 3.97 -8.24
CA ILE A 189 13.86 3.88 -8.23
C ILE A 189 14.39 3.85 -6.80
N ASN A 190 13.76 4.62 -5.89
CA ASN A 190 14.09 4.59 -4.47
C ASN A 190 13.84 3.21 -3.84
N ASN A 191 12.68 2.61 -4.10
CA ASN A 191 12.34 1.28 -3.60
C ASN A 191 13.32 0.21 -4.11
N LEU A 192 13.79 0.34 -5.34
CA LEU A 192 14.84 -0.53 -5.88
C LEU A 192 16.17 -0.37 -5.16
N ALA A 193 16.56 0.88 -4.83
CA ALA A 193 17.78 1.14 -4.07
C ALA A 193 17.69 0.54 -2.66
N GLN A 194 16.56 0.72 -1.99
CA GLN A 194 16.33 0.15 -0.66
C GLN A 194 16.34 -1.39 -0.68
N ASN A 195 15.64 -2.03 -1.62
CA ASN A 195 15.66 -3.49 -1.73
C ASN A 195 17.07 -4.04 -2.01
N ALA A 196 17.86 -3.36 -2.83
CA ALA A 196 19.24 -3.76 -3.09
C ALA A 196 20.12 -3.58 -1.84
N TYR A 197 19.91 -2.51 -1.07
CA TYR A 197 20.58 -2.27 0.21
C TYR A 197 20.30 -3.40 1.22
N GLU A 198 19.04 -3.76 1.40
CA GLU A 198 18.61 -4.85 2.30
C GLU A 198 19.17 -6.24 1.89
N LEU A 199 19.57 -6.38 0.64
CA LEU A 199 20.24 -7.57 0.11
C LEU A 199 21.76 -7.51 0.19
N ASP A 200 22.32 -6.50 0.87
CA ASP A 200 23.76 -6.21 0.92
C ASP A 200 24.39 -5.98 -0.48
N ASP A 201 23.59 -5.73 -1.51
CA ASP A 201 24.09 -5.39 -2.85
C ASP A 201 24.31 -3.88 -2.97
N THR A 202 25.37 -3.41 -2.28
CA THR A 202 25.78 -2.01 -2.26
C THR A 202 25.98 -1.43 -3.67
N ALA A 203 26.53 -2.23 -4.61
CA ALA A 203 26.77 -1.78 -5.97
C ALA A 203 25.45 -1.49 -6.71
N GLN A 204 24.46 -2.36 -6.56
CA GLN A 204 23.14 -2.18 -7.16
C GLN A 204 22.38 -1.04 -6.49
N ALA A 205 22.43 -0.91 -5.16
CA ALA A 205 21.84 0.22 -4.43
C ALA A 205 22.41 1.55 -4.92
N GLN A 206 23.75 1.66 -5.03
CA GLN A 206 24.42 2.85 -5.55
C GLN A 206 24.02 3.16 -6.98
N HIS A 207 23.87 2.14 -7.84
CA HIS A 207 23.43 2.31 -9.22
C HIS A 207 22.03 2.95 -9.30
N TYR A 208 21.07 2.47 -8.50
CA TYR A 208 19.72 3.05 -8.45
C TYR A 208 19.71 4.46 -7.88
N LEU A 209 20.47 4.72 -6.82
CA LEU A 209 20.61 6.07 -6.27
C LEU A 209 21.22 7.05 -7.30
N GLN A 210 22.16 6.60 -8.14
CA GLN A 210 22.69 7.44 -9.24
C GLN A 210 21.61 7.75 -10.27
N GLN A 211 20.77 6.78 -10.64
CA GLN A 211 19.63 7.02 -11.54
C GLN A 211 18.64 8.03 -10.93
N ARG A 212 18.33 7.89 -9.64
CA ARG A 212 17.43 8.80 -8.93
C ARG A 212 17.98 10.21 -8.84
N LEU A 213 19.27 10.35 -8.57
CA LEU A 213 19.95 11.66 -8.55
C LEU A 213 19.88 12.34 -9.93
N ALA A 214 20.18 11.60 -10.99
CA ALA A 214 20.10 12.11 -12.36
C ALA A 214 18.66 12.54 -12.72
N LEU A 215 17.65 11.78 -12.27
CA LEU A 215 16.24 12.14 -12.45
C LEU A 215 15.92 13.46 -11.73
N GLY A 216 16.27 13.58 -10.44
CA GLY A 216 16.02 14.80 -9.66
C GLY A 216 16.69 16.03 -10.28
N GLN A 217 17.92 15.89 -10.76
CA GLN A 217 18.65 16.96 -11.46
C GLN A 217 17.96 17.35 -12.78
N ALA A 218 17.51 16.37 -13.57
CA ALA A 218 16.82 16.64 -14.84
C ALA A 218 15.47 17.34 -14.62
N LEU A 219 14.76 17.00 -13.54
CA LEU A 219 13.49 17.62 -13.12
C LEU A 219 13.72 18.98 -12.44
N LYS A 220 14.92 19.28 -11.99
CA LYS A 220 15.25 20.40 -11.09
C LYS A 220 14.45 20.31 -9.78
N ASP A 221 14.31 19.11 -9.27
CA ASP A 221 13.61 18.80 -8.04
C ASP A 221 14.64 18.63 -6.91
N ASP A 222 14.84 19.71 -6.17
CA ASP A 222 15.85 19.74 -5.09
C ASP A 222 15.49 18.76 -3.95
N ALA A 223 14.21 18.44 -3.72
CA ALA A 223 13.81 17.47 -2.71
C ALA A 223 14.31 16.06 -3.05
N ILE A 224 14.14 15.62 -4.30
CA ILE A 224 14.68 14.35 -4.79
C ILE A 224 16.21 14.33 -4.70
N VAL A 225 16.86 15.44 -5.09
CA VAL A 225 18.32 15.54 -5.07
C VAL A 225 18.87 15.47 -3.64
N LEU A 226 18.30 16.25 -2.71
CA LEU A 226 18.72 16.32 -1.32
C LEU A 226 18.57 14.97 -0.59
N ASP A 227 17.43 14.31 -0.78
CA ASP A 227 17.17 12.99 -0.21
C ASP A 227 18.11 11.93 -0.79
N THR A 228 18.34 11.96 -2.10
CA THR A 228 19.24 10.99 -2.75
C THR A 228 20.69 11.17 -2.33
N LEU A 229 21.19 12.43 -2.21
CA LEU A 229 22.54 12.70 -1.71
C LEU A 229 22.72 12.22 -0.27
N PHE A 230 21.68 12.34 0.58
CA PHE A 230 21.70 11.79 1.92
C PHE A 230 21.87 10.26 1.90
N GLN A 231 21.07 9.55 1.13
CA GLN A 231 21.14 8.08 1.04
C GLN A 231 22.49 7.62 0.47
N GLN A 232 23.02 8.28 -0.55
CA GLN A 232 24.34 7.97 -1.09
C GLN A 232 25.46 8.23 -0.06
N GLY A 233 25.34 9.31 0.74
CA GLY A 233 26.29 9.62 1.79
C GLY A 233 26.30 8.59 2.91
N VAL A 234 25.12 8.13 3.33
CA VAL A 234 24.97 7.03 4.30
C VAL A 234 25.62 5.75 3.78
N LEU A 235 25.28 5.36 2.55
CA LEU A 235 25.81 4.16 1.91
C LEU A 235 27.36 4.21 1.78
N ALA A 236 27.91 5.37 1.44
CA ALA A 236 29.37 5.57 1.37
C ALA A 236 30.04 5.46 2.75
N HIS A 237 29.40 6.03 3.77
CA HIS A 237 29.90 5.97 5.15
C HIS A 237 29.94 4.54 5.68
N GLU A 238 28.87 3.78 5.48
CA GLU A 238 28.77 2.37 5.87
C GLU A 238 29.76 1.48 5.12
N GLY A 239 30.02 1.83 3.86
CA GLY A 239 31.05 1.21 3.02
C GLY A 239 32.49 1.60 3.41
N GLY A 240 32.66 2.48 4.41
CA GLY A 240 33.97 2.94 4.89
C GLY A 240 34.60 4.05 4.04
N ASP A 241 33.91 4.60 3.05
CA ASP A 241 34.39 5.73 2.24
C ASP A 241 33.93 7.06 2.85
N SER A 242 34.54 7.42 3.99
CA SER A 242 34.21 8.65 4.72
C SER A 242 34.49 9.91 3.87
N ALA A 243 35.46 9.86 2.94
CA ALA A 243 35.77 11.02 2.08
C ALA A 243 34.62 11.27 1.07
N LEU A 244 34.07 10.23 0.48
CA LEU A 244 32.92 10.32 -0.40
C LEU A 244 31.65 10.74 0.38
N ALA A 245 31.42 10.14 1.54
CA ALA A 245 30.28 10.50 2.41
C ALA A 245 30.30 12.00 2.73
N ARG A 246 31.43 12.51 3.18
CA ARG A 246 31.62 13.94 3.45
C ARG A 246 31.31 14.81 2.24
N SER A 247 31.87 14.48 1.09
CA SER A 247 31.63 15.23 -0.16
C SER A 247 30.14 15.27 -0.54
N LEU A 248 29.41 14.17 -0.36
CA LEU A 248 27.97 14.09 -0.65
C LEU A 248 27.15 14.93 0.34
N PHE A 249 27.47 14.89 1.63
CA PHE A 249 26.80 15.72 2.63
C PHE A 249 27.14 17.21 2.47
N GLU A 250 28.35 17.57 2.07
CA GLU A 250 28.71 18.97 1.72
C GLU A 250 27.89 19.47 0.51
N GLN A 251 27.70 18.65 -0.51
CA GLN A 251 26.83 18.97 -1.65
C GLN A 251 25.38 19.17 -1.20
N ARG A 252 24.85 18.29 -0.32
CA ARG A 252 23.51 18.40 0.28
C ARG A 252 23.35 19.75 0.99
N VAL A 253 24.30 20.13 1.85
CA VAL A 253 24.30 21.43 2.54
C VAL A 253 24.32 22.60 1.56
N ALA A 254 25.14 22.54 0.51
CA ALA A 254 25.24 23.61 -0.49
C ALA A 254 23.91 23.83 -1.23
N ILE A 255 23.21 22.75 -1.61
CA ILE A 255 21.90 22.82 -2.27
C ILE A 255 20.84 23.36 -1.32
N ALA A 256 20.78 22.86 -0.08
CA ALA A 256 19.85 23.35 0.93
C ALA A 256 20.01 24.87 1.17
N ARG A 257 21.26 25.34 1.29
CA ARG A 257 21.55 26.78 1.43
C ARG A 257 21.12 27.59 0.20
N ALA A 258 21.29 27.06 -0.98
CA ALA A 258 20.86 27.73 -2.22
C ALA A 258 19.31 27.84 -2.28
N GLY A 259 18.59 26.86 -1.76
CA GLY A 259 17.13 26.86 -1.66
C GLY A 259 16.59 27.82 -0.60
N GLY A 260 17.37 28.13 0.44
CA GLY A 260 17.04 29.12 1.47
C GLY A 260 16.02 28.64 2.52
N ASP A 261 15.75 27.34 2.59
CA ASP A 261 14.90 26.72 3.63
C ASP A 261 15.75 26.44 4.88
N GLU A 262 15.47 27.17 5.98
CA GLU A 262 16.29 27.11 7.21
C GLU A 262 16.24 25.71 7.85
N ASP A 263 15.10 25.03 7.84
CA ASP A 263 14.94 23.69 8.43
C ASP A 263 15.78 22.66 7.66
N LEU A 264 15.75 22.71 6.32
CA LEU A 264 16.56 21.83 5.47
C LEU A 264 18.05 22.11 5.61
N ILE A 265 18.44 23.37 5.79
CA ILE A 265 19.85 23.76 6.03
C ILE A 265 20.32 23.18 7.36
N GLU A 266 19.55 23.33 8.43
CA GLU A 266 19.88 22.81 9.75
C GLU A 266 19.99 21.28 9.73
N GLU A 267 19.04 20.57 9.13
CA GLU A 267 19.07 19.13 8.97
C GLU A 267 20.30 18.65 8.19
N ALA A 268 20.58 19.27 7.05
CA ALA A 268 21.72 18.91 6.22
C ALA A 268 23.05 19.17 6.94
N GLN A 269 23.16 20.29 7.67
CA GLN A 269 24.36 20.62 8.45
C GLN A 269 24.55 19.65 9.61
N ALA A 270 23.48 19.29 10.35
CA ALA A 270 23.55 18.34 11.46
C ALA A 270 24.11 16.98 11.01
N THR A 271 23.69 16.50 9.84
CA THR A 271 24.22 15.24 9.25
C THR A 271 25.73 15.31 8.99
N LEU A 272 26.22 16.43 8.48
CA LEU A 272 27.65 16.65 8.20
C LEU A 272 28.45 16.75 9.50
N ASP A 273 27.92 17.42 10.51
CA ASP A 273 28.55 17.58 11.82
C ASP A 273 28.64 16.24 12.56
N GLU A 274 27.59 15.42 12.50
CA GLU A 274 27.59 14.06 13.07
C GLU A 274 28.67 13.16 12.42
N LEU A 275 28.84 13.22 11.10
CA LEU A 275 29.92 12.52 10.43
C LEU A 275 31.29 12.96 10.97
N ALA A 276 31.50 14.27 11.13
CA ALA A 276 32.77 14.81 11.63
C ALA A 276 33.07 14.37 13.07
N GLU A 277 32.05 14.32 13.93
CA GLU A 277 32.20 13.82 15.30
C GLU A 277 32.59 12.33 15.36
N ARG A 278 31.94 11.49 14.54
CA ARG A 278 32.23 10.05 14.45
C ARG A 278 33.67 9.80 13.95
N GLU A 279 34.16 10.57 13.00
CA GLU A 279 35.55 10.48 12.52
C GLU A 279 36.56 10.84 13.59
N GLN A 280 36.26 11.87 14.43
CA GLN A 280 37.14 12.24 15.54
C GLN A 280 37.20 11.18 16.63
N GLN A 281 36.10 10.45 16.88
CA GLN A 281 36.06 9.36 17.88
C GLN A 281 36.81 8.11 17.41
N ASN A 282 36.97 7.91 16.10
CA ASN A 282 37.62 6.75 15.52
C ASN A 282 39.12 7.00 15.15
N SER A 283 39.64 8.20 15.39
CA SER A 283 41.04 8.62 15.12
C SER A 283 41.92 8.55 16.37
#